data_3dfd0f4acb23bd2e85a32f942457c13f
#
_entry.id   3dfd0f4acb23bd2e85a32f942457c13f
#
_cell.length_a   1.000
_cell.length_b   1.000
_cell.length_c   1.000
_cell.angle_alpha   90.00
_cell.angle_beta   90.00
_cell.angle_gamma   90.00
#
_symmetry.space_group_name_H-M   'P 1'
#
loop_
_entity.id
_entity.type
_entity.pdbx_description
1 polymer ?
#
loop_
_entity_poly.entity_id
_entity_poly.type
_entity_poly.pdbx_seq_one_letter_code
_entity_poly.pdbx_strand_id
1 'polypeptide(L)'
;MDGLLIGRFQPFHLGHLDALRFAFTKVENLWLGLGSSNKPLEKNNPFSADERKQMILSSIDDSMKEKISIYFIPDLDNHVKWIEVIDGIVPQFQIVFSNDPLTDHLYSKRSVQVIPIPFLNRDDLSGTNIRNLILSDQKWEHLVPDGTKNFLIQNSAKDRLKNL
;
A
#
# COMPACT_ATOMS: atom_id res chain seq x y z
N MET A 1 -10.65 -7.61 16.49
CA MET A 1 -10.46 -6.19 16.21
C MET A 1 -10.16 -5.99 14.72
N ASP A 2 -10.53 -4.86 14.19
CA ASP A 2 -10.29 -4.50 12.80
C ASP A 2 -9.21 -3.43 12.71
N GLY A 3 -8.41 -3.48 11.65
CA GLY A 3 -7.28 -2.58 11.47
C GLY A 3 -7.32 -1.85 10.14
N LEU A 4 -6.65 -0.71 10.09
CA LEU A 4 -6.44 0.09 8.90
C LEU A 4 -4.96 0.18 8.58
N LEU A 5 -4.61 -0.05 7.32
CA LEU A 5 -3.28 0.19 6.79
C LEU A 5 -3.41 0.93 5.47
N ILE A 6 -2.74 2.07 5.35
CA ILE A 6 -2.76 2.88 4.13
C ILE A 6 -1.37 2.92 3.52
N GLY A 7 -1.29 2.71 2.22
CA GLY A 7 -0.06 2.80 1.46
C GLY A 7 -0.33 3.15 0.00
N ARG A 8 0.71 3.54 -0.70
CA ARG A 8 0.61 3.82 -2.13
C ARG A 8 0.81 2.58 -3.00
N PHE A 9 1.65 1.65 -2.57
CA PHE A 9 1.88 0.37 -3.27
C PHE A 9 2.25 0.57 -4.76
N GLN A 10 3.35 1.25 -4.99
CA GLN A 10 3.79 1.67 -6.31
C GLN A 10 5.18 1.10 -6.71
N PRO A 11 5.33 -0.20 -6.91
CA PRO A 11 4.33 -1.26 -6.85
C PRO A 11 4.21 -1.93 -5.47
N PHE A 12 3.25 -2.84 -5.34
CA PHE A 12 3.15 -3.75 -4.20
C PHE A 12 4.36 -4.69 -4.19
N HIS A 13 5.11 -4.74 -3.07
CA HIS A 13 6.36 -5.48 -2.95
C HIS A 13 6.40 -6.36 -1.70
N LEU A 14 7.48 -7.12 -1.53
CA LEU A 14 7.61 -8.06 -0.40
C LEU A 14 7.55 -7.38 0.97
N GLY A 15 8.05 -6.14 1.08
CA GLY A 15 7.91 -5.36 2.32
C GLY A 15 6.45 -5.08 2.68
N HIS A 16 5.63 -4.78 1.69
CA HIS A 16 4.19 -4.61 1.89
C HIS A 16 3.51 -5.94 2.28
N LEU A 17 3.91 -7.04 1.66
CA LEU A 17 3.37 -8.36 2.00
C LEU A 17 3.70 -8.73 3.45
N ASP A 18 4.92 -8.45 3.90
CA ASP A 18 5.32 -8.65 5.29
C ASP A 18 4.53 -7.76 6.25
N ALA A 19 4.23 -6.52 5.84
CA ALA A 19 3.38 -5.61 6.61
C ALA A 19 1.96 -6.16 6.77
N LEU A 20 1.38 -6.74 5.72
CA LEU A 20 0.07 -7.40 5.80
C LEU A 20 0.11 -8.59 6.76
N ARG A 21 1.13 -9.43 6.66
CA ARG A 21 1.29 -10.57 7.57
C ARG A 21 1.42 -10.13 9.01
N PHE A 22 2.19 -9.08 9.27
CA PHE A 22 2.31 -8.50 10.60
C PHE A 22 0.96 -7.98 11.12
N ALA A 23 0.24 -7.23 10.29
CA ALA A 23 -1.07 -6.69 10.66
C ALA A 23 -2.04 -7.81 11.06
N PHE A 24 -2.07 -8.92 10.32
CA PHE A 24 -2.93 -10.07 10.63
C PHE A 24 -2.53 -10.82 11.91
N THR A 25 -1.37 -10.55 12.49
CA THR A 25 -1.06 -11.05 13.85
C THR A 25 -1.78 -10.26 14.94
N LYS A 26 -2.34 -9.09 14.60
CA LYS A 26 -2.96 -8.15 15.55
C LYS A 26 -4.46 -7.98 15.34
N VAL A 27 -4.96 -8.17 14.13
CA VAL A 27 -6.37 -7.94 13.77
C VAL A 27 -6.96 -9.12 13.01
N GLU A 28 -8.27 -9.24 13.06
CA GLU A 28 -9.01 -10.27 12.33
C GLU A 28 -9.31 -9.82 10.90
N ASN A 29 -9.71 -8.57 10.73
CA ASN A 29 -9.98 -7.97 9.43
C ASN A 29 -9.08 -6.76 9.22
N LEU A 30 -8.67 -6.55 7.96
CA LEU A 30 -7.81 -5.45 7.58
C LEU A 30 -8.45 -4.63 6.47
N TRP A 31 -8.63 -3.33 6.74
CA TRP A 31 -9.00 -2.35 5.74
C TRP A 31 -7.71 -1.81 5.12
N LEU A 32 -7.50 -2.12 3.85
CA LEU A 32 -6.31 -1.68 3.12
C LEU A 32 -6.67 -0.49 2.25
N GLY A 33 -6.15 0.68 2.60
CA GLY A 33 -6.35 1.91 1.85
C GLY A 33 -5.28 2.11 0.79
N LEU A 34 -5.68 2.24 -0.47
CA LEU A 34 -4.78 2.61 -1.56
C LEU A 34 -4.77 4.13 -1.67
N GLY A 35 -3.70 4.75 -1.17
CA GLY A 35 -3.54 6.20 -1.16
C GLY A 35 -3.34 6.78 -2.55
N SER A 36 -3.49 8.10 -2.66
CA SER A 36 -3.31 8.84 -3.93
C SER A 36 -4.17 8.28 -5.07
N SER A 37 -5.38 7.82 -4.75
CA SER A 37 -6.28 7.19 -5.72
C SER A 37 -6.80 8.17 -6.78
N ASN A 38 -6.84 9.46 -6.46
CA ASN A 38 -7.32 10.54 -7.32
C ASN A 38 -6.22 11.21 -8.15
N LYS A 39 -4.94 10.83 -7.94
CA LYS A 39 -3.84 11.47 -8.66
C LYS A 39 -3.67 10.89 -10.06
N PRO A 40 -3.28 11.74 -11.04
CA PRO A 40 -2.93 11.26 -12.37
C PRO A 40 -1.68 10.38 -12.33
N LEU A 41 -1.48 9.59 -13.37
CA LEU A 41 -0.28 8.77 -13.50
C LEU A 41 0.95 9.66 -13.71
N GLU A 42 1.97 9.42 -12.92
CA GLU A 42 3.25 10.14 -12.96
C GLU A 42 4.39 9.21 -12.50
N LYS A 43 5.63 9.68 -12.58
CA LYS A 43 6.81 8.83 -12.30
C LYS A 43 6.80 8.17 -10.92
N ASN A 44 6.31 8.86 -9.90
CA ASN A 44 6.21 8.30 -8.55
C ASN A 44 4.83 7.71 -8.21
N ASN A 45 3.89 7.78 -9.15
CA ASN A 45 2.55 7.20 -9.06
C ASN A 45 2.16 6.56 -10.40
N PRO A 46 2.93 5.57 -10.90
CA PRO A 46 2.77 5.08 -12.27
C PRO A 46 1.61 4.09 -12.45
N PHE A 47 1.03 3.58 -11.36
CA PHE A 47 -0.02 2.57 -11.43
C PHE A 47 -1.33 3.13 -10.85
N SER A 48 -2.43 2.90 -11.56
CA SER A 48 -3.76 3.31 -11.11
C SER A 48 -4.17 2.57 -9.83
N ALA A 49 -5.20 3.05 -9.15
CA ALA A 49 -5.75 2.37 -7.99
C ALA A 49 -6.25 0.95 -8.33
N ASP A 50 -6.92 0.78 -9.46
CA ASP A 50 -7.38 -0.53 -9.92
C ASP A 50 -6.22 -1.47 -10.24
N GLU A 51 -5.16 -0.99 -10.86
CA GLU A 51 -3.96 -1.78 -11.15
C GLU A 51 -3.26 -2.23 -9.87
N ARG A 52 -3.14 -1.34 -8.89
CA ARG A 52 -2.54 -1.68 -7.60
C ARG A 52 -3.39 -2.71 -6.84
N LYS A 53 -4.70 -2.55 -6.86
CA LYS A 53 -5.63 -3.54 -6.30
C LYS A 53 -5.41 -4.93 -6.95
N GLN A 54 -5.29 -4.98 -8.27
CA GLN A 54 -5.01 -6.21 -9.00
C GLN A 54 -3.69 -6.86 -8.57
N MET A 55 -2.61 -6.08 -8.45
CA MET A 55 -1.32 -6.58 -7.97
C MET A 55 -1.43 -7.22 -6.58
N ILE A 56 -2.14 -6.55 -5.67
CA ILE A 56 -2.31 -7.02 -4.29
C ILE A 56 -3.11 -8.32 -4.26
N LEU A 57 -4.28 -8.34 -4.87
CA LEU A 57 -5.17 -9.50 -4.85
C LEU A 57 -4.55 -10.72 -5.53
N SER A 58 -3.74 -10.54 -6.57
CA SER A 58 -3.04 -11.64 -7.23
C SER A 58 -1.80 -12.12 -6.48
N SER A 59 -1.38 -11.41 -5.43
CA SER A 59 -0.16 -11.70 -4.66
C SER A 59 -0.41 -12.29 -3.28
N ILE A 60 -1.65 -12.29 -2.80
CA ILE A 60 -2.02 -12.80 -1.48
C ILE A 60 -2.79 -14.09 -1.59
N ASP A 61 -2.74 -14.93 -0.55
CA ASP A 61 -3.47 -16.20 -0.52
C ASP A 61 -4.96 -16.02 -0.20
N ASP A 62 -5.74 -17.10 -0.36
CA ASP A 62 -7.18 -17.05 -0.16
C ASP A 62 -7.57 -16.73 1.29
N SER A 63 -6.78 -17.18 2.27
CA SER A 63 -6.99 -16.87 3.68
C SER A 63 -6.90 -15.37 3.95
N MET A 64 -5.93 -14.69 3.34
CA MET A 64 -5.80 -13.25 3.44
C MET A 64 -6.91 -12.51 2.69
N LYS A 65 -7.29 -13.00 1.50
CA LYS A 65 -8.37 -12.39 0.70
C LYS A 65 -9.69 -12.33 1.44
N GLU A 66 -10.02 -13.35 2.23
CA GLU A 66 -11.26 -13.41 3.00
C GLU A 66 -11.31 -12.34 4.10
N LYS A 67 -10.17 -11.88 4.57
CA LYS A 67 -10.03 -10.97 5.72
C LYS A 67 -9.60 -9.56 5.35
N ILE A 68 -9.33 -9.30 4.07
CA ILE A 68 -8.90 -8.00 3.58
C ILE A 68 -10.00 -7.35 2.75
N SER A 69 -10.19 -6.05 2.95
CA SER A 69 -11.04 -5.22 2.09
C SER A 69 -10.23 -4.03 1.63
N ILE A 70 -10.29 -3.74 0.33
CA ILE A 70 -9.48 -2.69 -0.29
C ILE A 70 -10.35 -1.47 -0.57
N TYR A 71 -9.87 -0.30 -0.17
CA TYR A 71 -10.53 0.98 -0.33
C TYR A 71 -9.62 1.96 -1.05
N PHE A 72 -10.18 2.81 -1.89
CA PHE A 72 -9.44 3.86 -2.59
C PHE A 72 -9.50 5.15 -1.77
N ILE A 73 -8.32 5.68 -1.41
CA ILE A 73 -8.19 6.85 -0.55
C ILE A 73 -7.60 7.99 -1.38
N PRO A 74 -8.34 9.10 -1.58
CA PRO A 74 -7.81 10.25 -2.30
C PRO A 74 -6.83 11.05 -1.44
N ASP A 75 -5.89 11.75 -2.09
CA ASP A 75 -5.09 12.76 -1.42
C ASP A 75 -5.89 14.04 -1.25
N LEU A 76 -5.71 14.68 -0.10
CA LEU A 76 -6.26 15.99 0.22
C LEU A 76 -5.16 16.86 0.82
N ASP A 77 -5.21 18.18 0.53
CA ASP A 77 -4.25 19.14 1.08
C ASP A 77 -4.43 19.38 2.58
N ASN A 78 -5.64 19.18 3.10
CA ASN A 78 -5.96 19.33 4.51
C ASN A 78 -5.94 17.98 5.21
N HIS A 79 -4.97 17.75 6.08
CA HIS A 79 -4.77 16.46 6.78
C HIS A 79 -5.92 16.12 7.74
N VAL A 80 -6.53 17.10 8.38
CA VAL A 80 -7.68 16.88 9.28
C VAL A 80 -8.88 16.39 8.47
N LYS A 81 -9.17 17.01 7.34
CA LYS A 81 -10.24 16.59 6.43
C LYS A 81 -9.95 15.21 5.83
N TRP A 82 -8.68 14.89 5.60
CA TRP A 82 -8.28 13.57 5.08
C TRP A 82 -8.69 12.45 6.03
N ILE A 83 -8.51 12.63 7.35
CA ILE A 83 -8.97 11.67 8.37
C ILE A 83 -10.50 11.51 8.31
N GLU A 84 -11.24 12.61 8.17
CA GLU A 84 -12.70 12.56 8.06
C GLU A 84 -13.16 11.82 6.80
N VAL A 85 -12.47 12.02 5.69
CA VAL A 85 -12.74 11.31 4.43
C VAL A 85 -12.48 9.81 4.60
N ILE A 86 -11.40 9.43 5.24
CA ILE A 86 -11.10 8.01 5.55
C ILE A 86 -12.23 7.41 6.37
N ASP A 87 -12.68 8.08 7.43
CA ASP A 87 -13.78 7.60 8.27
C ASP A 87 -15.08 7.40 7.48
N GLY A 88 -15.30 8.20 6.44
CA GLY A 88 -16.46 8.06 5.56
C GLY A 88 -16.34 6.95 4.51
N ILE A 89 -15.13 6.48 4.24
CA ILE A 89 -14.85 5.47 3.22
C ILE A 89 -14.77 4.07 3.83
N VAL A 90 -14.05 3.92 4.95
CA VAL A 90 -13.78 2.62 5.56
C VAL A 90 -14.71 2.36 6.75
N PRO A 91 -15.02 1.07 7.04
CA PRO A 91 -15.75 0.72 8.26
C PRO A 91 -14.94 1.08 9.51
N GLN A 92 -15.59 1.04 10.67
CA GLN A 92 -14.93 1.30 11.95
C GLN A 92 -13.74 0.37 12.17
N PHE A 93 -12.68 0.91 12.75
CA PHE A 93 -11.46 0.17 13.07
C PHE A 93 -10.93 0.61 14.44
N GLN A 94 -10.16 -0.26 15.09
CA GLN A 94 -9.60 -0.02 16.43
C GLN A 94 -8.10 0.19 16.38
N ILE A 95 -7.44 -0.24 15.32
CA ILE A 95 -5.97 -0.18 15.16
C ILE A 95 -5.64 0.45 13.81
N VAL A 96 -4.65 1.36 13.82
CA VAL A 96 -4.01 1.88 12.60
C VAL A 96 -2.57 1.42 12.60
N PHE A 97 -2.14 0.81 11.49
CA PHE A 97 -0.74 0.44 11.29
C PHE A 97 -0.04 1.55 10.50
N SER A 98 0.92 2.20 11.13
CA SER A 98 1.62 3.31 10.49
C SER A 98 2.96 3.60 11.15
N ASN A 99 3.94 4.00 10.31
CA ASN A 99 5.22 4.55 10.75
C ASN A 99 5.32 6.05 10.47
N ASP A 100 4.26 6.64 9.94
CA ASP A 100 4.22 8.07 9.63
C ASP A 100 3.90 8.87 10.91
N PRO A 101 4.79 9.77 11.35
CA PRO A 101 4.55 10.59 12.55
C PRO A 101 3.30 11.46 12.46
N LEU A 102 2.94 11.94 11.26
CA LEU A 102 1.73 12.74 11.07
C LEU A 102 0.47 11.91 11.29
N THR A 103 0.43 10.71 10.73
CA THR A 103 -0.67 9.76 10.94
C THR A 103 -0.82 9.43 12.43
N ASP A 104 0.28 9.13 13.09
CA ASP A 104 0.31 8.88 14.53
C ASP A 104 -0.29 10.06 15.31
N HIS A 105 0.18 11.27 15.02
CA HIS A 105 -0.33 12.49 15.67
C HIS A 105 -1.83 12.70 15.44
N LEU A 106 -2.30 12.51 14.20
CA LEU A 106 -3.71 12.71 13.84
C LEU A 106 -4.64 11.70 14.52
N TYR A 107 -4.22 10.44 14.62
CA TYR A 107 -5.01 9.40 15.28
C TYR A 107 -4.84 9.34 16.79
N SER A 108 -3.80 9.97 17.35
CA SER A 108 -3.57 10.01 18.80
C SER A 108 -4.71 10.66 19.59
N LYS A 109 -5.50 11.52 18.93
CA LYS A 109 -6.65 12.21 19.52
C LYS A 109 -7.95 11.39 19.45
N ARG A 110 -7.89 10.18 18.93
CA ARG A 110 -9.04 9.28 18.75
C ARG A 110 -8.86 8.02 19.58
N SER A 111 -9.94 7.29 19.80
CA SER A 111 -9.93 5.99 20.50
C SER A 111 -9.40 4.88 19.57
N VAL A 112 -8.26 5.12 18.95
CA VAL A 112 -7.61 4.21 18.01
C VAL A 112 -6.16 4.02 18.43
N GLN A 113 -5.71 2.78 18.49
CA GLN A 113 -4.32 2.46 18.78
C GLN A 113 -3.50 2.54 17.48
N VAL A 114 -2.37 3.24 17.52
CA VAL A 114 -1.42 3.25 16.40
C VAL A 114 -0.30 2.26 16.68
N ILE A 115 -0.11 1.30 15.79
CA ILE A 115 0.94 0.28 15.91
C ILE A 115 1.95 0.50 14.78
N PRO A 116 3.24 0.70 15.10
CA PRO A 116 4.28 0.80 14.09
C PRO A 116 4.49 -0.54 13.39
N ILE A 117 4.82 -0.47 12.09
CA ILE A 117 5.11 -1.64 11.27
C ILE A 117 6.62 -1.88 11.30
N PRO A 118 7.09 -3.09 11.63
CA PRO A 118 8.50 -3.40 11.52
C PRO A 118 8.91 -3.44 10.04
N PHE A 119 9.90 -2.63 9.66
CA PHE A 119 10.47 -2.64 8.31
C PHE A 119 11.82 -3.35 8.31
N LEU A 120 11.91 -4.41 7.50
CA LEU A 120 13.17 -5.09 7.19
C LEU A 120 13.57 -4.73 5.74
N ASN A 121 14.86 -4.44 5.51
CA ASN A 121 15.41 -4.16 4.19
C ASN A 121 14.70 -3.02 3.43
N ARG A 122 14.37 -1.92 4.13
CA ARG A 122 13.65 -0.80 3.54
C ARG A 122 14.37 -0.15 2.36
N ASP A 123 15.70 -0.18 2.34
CA ASP A 123 16.49 0.36 1.23
C ASP A 123 16.25 -0.43 -0.06
N ASP A 124 16.16 -1.74 0.04
CA ASP A 124 15.86 -2.62 -1.10
C ASP A 124 14.37 -2.68 -1.39
N LEU A 125 13.54 -2.80 -0.34
CA LEU A 125 12.09 -2.96 -0.43
C LEU A 125 11.40 -1.59 -0.32
N SER A 126 11.51 -0.82 -1.39
CA SER A 126 10.78 0.43 -1.57
C SER A 126 10.30 0.55 -3.01
N GLY A 127 9.18 1.22 -3.20
CA GLY A 127 8.66 1.49 -4.55
C GLY A 127 9.66 2.27 -5.40
N THR A 128 10.32 3.26 -4.81
CA THR A 128 11.35 4.06 -5.48
C THR A 128 12.50 3.20 -5.98
N ASN A 129 13.06 2.33 -5.12
CA ASN A 129 14.17 1.46 -5.52
C ASN A 129 13.74 0.51 -6.64
N ILE A 130 12.59 -0.13 -6.51
CA ILE A 130 12.10 -1.09 -7.50
C ILE A 130 11.87 -0.40 -8.86
N ARG A 131 11.26 0.78 -8.86
CA ARG A 131 11.07 1.54 -10.11
C ARG A 131 12.41 1.92 -10.76
N ASN A 132 13.40 2.31 -9.96
CA ASN A 132 14.74 2.63 -10.45
C ASN A 132 15.45 1.40 -11.04
N LEU A 133 15.31 0.24 -10.42
CA LEU A 133 15.89 -1.02 -10.93
C LEU A 133 15.24 -1.41 -12.27
N ILE A 134 13.93 -1.25 -12.39
CA ILE A 134 13.20 -1.52 -13.66
C ILE A 134 13.73 -0.60 -14.76
N LEU A 135 13.87 0.70 -14.49
CA LEU A 135 14.34 1.69 -15.46
C LEU A 135 15.78 1.44 -15.90
N SER A 136 16.64 0.91 -15.02
CA SER A 136 18.05 0.68 -15.29
C SER A 136 18.38 -0.76 -15.73
N ASP A 137 17.36 -1.57 -16.04
CA ASP A 137 17.51 -2.97 -16.46
C ASP A 137 18.26 -3.84 -15.43
N GLN A 138 18.15 -3.52 -14.15
CA GLN A 138 18.69 -4.31 -13.06
C GLN A 138 17.65 -5.29 -12.53
N LYS A 139 18.09 -6.31 -11.81
CA LYS A 139 17.19 -7.33 -11.24
C LYS A 139 16.29 -6.73 -10.16
N TRP A 140 14.99 -6.91 -10.31
CA TRP A 140 13.97 -6.45 -9.38
C TRP A 140 12.95 -7.53 -9.01
N GLU A 141 12.88 -8.61 -9.78
CA GLU A 141 11.83 -9.63 -9.69
C GLU A 141 11.79 -10.30 -8.32
N HIS A 142 12.95 -10.45 -7.69
CA HIS A 142 13.09 -11.04 -6.35
C HIS A 142 12.58 -10.15 -5.21
N LEU A 143 12.23 -8.90 -5.49
CA LEU A 143 11.76 -7.91 -4.50
C LEU A 143 10.23 -7.82 -4.43
N VAL A 144 9.54 -8.48 -5.33
CA VAL A 144 8.08 -8.43 -5.43
C VAL A 144 7.47 -9.85 -5.43
N PRO A 145 6.22 -9.99 -4.97
CA PRO A 145 5.53 -11.26 -5.09
C PRO A 145 5.15 -11.55 -6.55
N ASP A 146 4.83 -12.80 -6.84
CA ASP A 146 4.57 -13.28 -8.20
C ASP A 146 3.44 -12.52 -8.90
N GLY A 147 2.38 -12.18 -8.19
CA GLY A 147 1.27 -11.41 -8.77
C GLY A 147 1.71 -10.03 -9.26
N THR A 148 2.52 -9.32 -8.49
CA THR A 148 3.11 -8.04 -8.90
C THR A 148 4.08 -8.22 -10.05
N LYS A 149 4.96 -9.23 -9.97
CA LYS A 149 5.92 -9.55 -11.03
C LYS A 149 5.22 -9.77 -12.37
N ASN A 150 4.20 -10.61 -12.39
CA ASN A 150 3.44 -10.93 -13.60
C ASN A 150 2.76 -9.69 -14.18
N PHE A 151 2.16 -8.86 -13.33
CA PHE A 151 1.55 -7.62 -13.75
C PHE A 151 2.58 -6.68 -14.41
N LEU A 152 3.73 -6.47 -13.78
CA LEU A 152 4.77 -5.57 -14.28
C LEU A 152 5.33 -6.04 -15.63
N ILE A 153 5.51 -7.33 -15.81
CA ILE A 153 5.99 -7.92 -17.05
C ILE A 153 4.93 -7.78 -18.16
N GLN A 154 3.69 -8.17 -17.88
CA GLN A 154 2.58 -8.14 -18.84
C GLN A 154 2.24 -6.73 -19.32
N ASN A 155 2.46 -5.72 -18.48
CA ASN A 155 2.12 -4.32 -18.77
C ASN A 155 3.33 -3.48 -19.18
N SER A 156 4.46 -4.10 -19.50
CA SER A 156 5.67 -3.41 -19.98
C SER A 156 6.05 -2.23 -19.09
N ALA A 157 6.25 -2.51 -17.80
CA ALA A 157 6.44 -1.49 -16.78
C ALA A 157 7.58 -0.52 -17.08
N LYS A 158 8.67 -1.00 -17.69
CA LYS A 158 9.80 -0.15 -18.06
C LYS A 158 9.37 0.92 -19.09
N ASP A 159 8.65 0.52 -20.12
CA ASP A 159 8.17 1.45 -21.15
C ASP A 159 7.19 2.46 -20.55
N ARG A 160 6.30 2.01 -19.69
CA ARG A 160 5.38 2.90 -18.98
C ARG A 160 6.15 3.94 -18.16
N LEU A 161 7.11 3.53 -17.37
CA LEU A 161 7.90 4.42 -16.51
C LEU A 161 8.72 5.43 -17.33
N LYS A 162 9.22 5.03 -18.49
CA LYS A 162 9.95 5.93 -19.39
C LYS A 162 9.06 7.03 -19.98
N ASN A 163 7.79 6.73 -20.21
CA ASN A 163 6.84 7.61 -20.90
C ASN A 163 6.04 8.53 -19.94
N LEU A 164 6.28 8.44 -18.66
CA LEU A 164 5.63 9.30 -17.67
C LEU A 164 6.39 10.58 -17.34
#